data_719795bd8e9293cd3a46743a58e90b4a
#
_entry.id   719795bd8e9293cd3a46743a58e90b4a
#
_cell.length_a   1.000
_cell.length_b   1.000
_cell.length_c   1.000
_cell.angle_alpha   90.00
_cell.angle_beta   90.00
_cell.angle_gamma   90.00
#
_symmetry.space_group_name_H-M   'P 1'
#
loop_
_entity.id
_entity.type
_entity.pdbx_description
1 polymer ?
#
loop_
_entity_poly.entity_id
_entity_poly.type
_entity_poly.pdbx_seq_one_letter_code
_entity_poly.pdbx_strand_id
1 'polypeptide(L)'
;MNFVEKVKTLQNYFKLGNFKKVIEGCKLLNKKFPNNSFVLNLSGMAYQNLLNHHKAIDFFELALKADNLNIAAMNNLANSLKVTDQFVRADKIFQQILKEDPNYINAYNNYANLKIAVNDVEGAIELYNQAIVLAKKKKIYPINFLLHLANALQSLNREKELMEVIEEILKLDPENTEAHKILSWTYKYSKTNSESMSHISIMENILKKNILNKDQKAKLSFGLGKAYDDLKDVEQAIKFISSGNQLHKNIYKSNIIEETNIMNRMIKIFKDIDLNKSPNFFSKKKIIFICGMPRSGTTLVEQIIASHKEVYGAGELLFLTNVIHDNFFNGDLIDKQRIIENQNSEKNLINEKYFEKFLLYKIKKQIITDKAPLNFKWIGFIKIFFPNSKIIHCKRNSRDNCLSIFKNYFSSPRMNWAYDQRDVSDYYNSYNSIMNFWYSKIPQFIHTAEYEKIVSDKKNEIKKLLKFCDLEWDDNCLSHHKNTKTPIRTVSIAQARQPVYSSSVNSGDNYKDYLKEMFDNLI
;
A
#
# COMPACT_ATOMS: atom_id res chain seq x y z
N MET A 1 -34.80 24.65 -17.24
CA MET A 1 -33.73 23.68 -17.57
C MET A 1 -34.36 22.30 -17.73
N ASN A 2 -34.20 21.70 -18.90
CA ASN A 2 -34.67 20.34 -19.18
C ASN A 2 -33.74 19.29 -18.50
N PHE A 3 -34.12 18.01 -18.56
CA PHE A 3 -33.33 16.91 -17.95
C PHE A 3 -31.87 16.89 -18.46
N VAL A 4 -31.69 17.00 -19.79
CA VAL A 4 -30.39 16.91 -20.44
C VAL A 4 -29.47 18.06 -20.02
N GLU A 5 -29.97 19.28 -19.92
CA GLU A 5 -29.22 20.46 -19.47
C GLU A 5 -28.76 20.31 -18.00
N LYS A 6 -29.66 19.80 -17.14
CA LYS A 6 -29.30 19.53 -15.73
C LYS A 6 -28.22 18.47 -15.61
N VAL A 7 -28.32 17.39 -16.39
CA VAL A 7 -27.30 16.34 -16.42
C VAL A 7 -25.95 16.90 -16.88
N LYS A 8 -25.92 17.69 -17.94
CA LYS A 8 -24.69 18.37 -18.41
C LYS A 8 -24.07 19.26 -17.33
N THR A 9 -24.91 20.01 -16.59
CA THR A 9 -24.45 20.85 -15.47
C THR A 9 -23.80 19.99 -14.37
N LEU A 10 -24.40 18.85 -14.02
CA LEU A 10 -23.83 17.94 -12.99
C LEU A 10 -22.52 17.28 -13.47
N GLN A 11 -22.44 16.91 -14.75
CA GLN A 11 -21.20 16.42 -15.34
C GLN A 11 -20.09 17.47 -15.30
N ASN A 12 -20.42 18.75 -15.52
CA ASN A 12 -19.46 19.84 -15.37
C ASN A 12 -19.02 20.02 -13.90
N TYR A 13 -19.94 19.98 -12.94
CA TYR A 13 -19.56 19.98 -11.51
C TYR A 13 -18.68 18.80 -11.17
N PHE A 14 -18.94 17.62 -11.72
CA PHE A 14 -18.12 16.42 -11.52
C PHE A 14 -16.70 16.63 -12.06
N LYS A 15 -16.55 17.16 -13.29
CA LYS A 15 -15.24 17.48 -13.89
C LYS A 15 -14.44 18.50 -13.07
N LEU A 16 -15.14 19.44 -12.42
CA LEU A 16 -14.55 20.46 -11.54
C LEU A 16 -14.29 19.97 -10.10
N GLY A 17 -14.55 18.68 -9.79
CA GLY A 17 -14.36 18.12 -8.46
C GLY A 17 -15.40 18.55 -7.42
N ASN A 18 -16.48 19.21 -7.82
CA ASN A 18 -17.55 19.70 -6.93
C ASN A 18 -18.54 18.58 -6.57
N PHE A 19 -18.06 17.46 -6.01
CA PHE A 19 -18.83 16.23 -5.79
C PHE A 19 -20.05 16.43 -4.87
N LYS A 20 -19.98 17.32 -3.87
CA LYS A 20 -21.14 17.66 -3.02
C LYS A 20 -22.30 18.23 -3.85
N LYS A 21 -22.01 19.17 -4.75
CA LYS A 21 -23.03 19.74 -5.67
C LYS A 21 -23.60 18.70 -6.63
N VAL A 22 -22.77 17.73 -7.06
CA VAL A 22 -23.23 16.61 -7.88
C VAL A 22 -24.25 15.78 -7.12
N ILE A 23 -23.97 15.40 -5.86
CA ILE A 23 -24.88 14.60 -5.02
C ILE A 23 -26.20 15.33 -4.79
N GLU A 24 -26.16 16.62 -4.44
CA GLU A 24 -27.36 17.43 -4.22
C GLU A 24 -28.22 17.52 -5.50
N GLY A 25 -27.59 17.79 -6.63
CA GLY A 25 -28.27 17.88 -7.92
C GLY A 25 -28.84 16.54 -8.38
N CYS A 26 -28.12 15.42 -8.19
CA CYS A 26 -28.62 14.08 -8.47
C CYS A 26 -29.81 13.73 -7.57
N LYS A 27 -29.78 14.11 -6.29
CA LYS A 27 -30.92 13.92 -5.37
C LYS A 27 -32.19 14.64 -5.86
N LEU A 28 -32.05 15.88 -6.35
CA LEU A 28 -33.15 16.65 -6.94
C LEU A 28 -33.67 16.04 -8.25
N LEU A 29 -32.75 15.55 -9.11
CA LEU A 29 -33.13 14.87 -10.34
C LEU A 29 -33.84 13.55 -10.08
N ASN A 30 -33.37 12.76 -9.13
CA ASN A 30 -33.98 11.46 -8.81
C ASN A 30 -35.38 11.59 -8.19
N LYS A 31 -35.69 12.73 -7.52
CA LYS A 31 -37.08 13.04 -7.11
C LYS A 31 -38.02 13.25 -8.29
N LYS A 32 -37.53 13.83 -9.40
CA LYS A 32 -38.33 14.11 -10.60
C LYS A 32 -38.35 12.95 -11.60
N PHE A 33 -37.27 12.20 -11.66
CA PHE A 33 -37.05 11.08 -12.57
C PHE A 33 -36.53 9.90 -11.73
N PRO A 34 -37.39 9.24 -10.94
CA PRO A 34 -37.03 8.16 -10.06
C PRO A 34 -36.45 6.98 -10.86
N ASN A 35 -35.52 6.26 -10.26
CA ASN A 35 -34.91 5.08 -10.84
C ASN A 35 -34.17 5.29 -12.18
N ASN A 36 -33.64 6.50 -12.40
CA ASN A 36 -32.81 6.74 -13.56
C ASN A 36 -31.38 6.20 -13.29
N SER A 37 -31.01 5.11 -13.97
CA SER A 37 -29.74 4.40 -13.77
C SER A 37 -28.52 5.32 -13.94
N PHE A 38 -28.55 6.23 -14.92
CA PHE A 38 -27.45 7.19 -15.15
C PHE A 38 -27.28 8.16 -13.97
N VAL A 39 -28.38 8.73 -13.45
CA VAL A 39 -28.34 9.68 -12.31
C VAL A 39 -27.86 8.97 -11.04
N LEU A 40 -28.31 7.74 -10.81
CA LEU A 40 -27.88 6.92 -9.69
C LEU A 40 -26.40 6.55 -9.80
N ASN A 41 -25.92 6.15 -10.98
CA ASN A 41 -24.50 5.88 -11.22
C ASN A 41 -23.64 7.13 -11.00
N LEU A 42 -24.08 8.32 -11.47
CA LEU A 42 -23.37 9.58 -11.25
C LEU A 42 -23.28 9.95 -9.74
N SER A 43 -24.35 9.66 -8.97
CA SER A 43 -24.33 9.82 -7.51
C SER A 43 -23.29 8.89 -6.86
N GLY A 44 -23.29 7.62 -7.26
CA GLY A 44 -22.28 6.64 -6.80
C GLY A 44 -20.86 7.09 -7.10
N MET A 45 -20.59 7.56 -8.32
CA MET A 45 -19.27 8.10 -8.71
C MET A 45 -18.87 9.30 -7.85
N ALA A 46 -19.80 10.19 -7.50
CA ALA A 46 -19.51 11.33 -6.64
C ALA A 46 -19.16 10.89 -5.20
N TYR A 47 -19.89 9.91 -4.64
CA TYR A 47 -19.53 9.32 -3.34
C TYR A 47 -18.19 8.58 -3.38
N GLN A 48 -17.90 7.86 -4.46
CA GLN A 48 -16.62 7.17 -4.66
C GLN A 48 -15.44 8.16 -4.65
N ASN A 49 -15.57 9.31 -5.32
CA ASN A 49 -14.55 10.36 -5.32
C ASN A 49 -14.41 11.07 -3.96
N LEU A 50 -15.46 11.06 -3.13
CA LEU A 50 -15.39 11.48 -1.73
C LEU A 50 -14.89 10.37 -0.79
N LEU A 51 -14.35 9.27 -1.34
CA LEU A 51 -13.85 8.09 -0.63
C LEU A 51 -14.91 7.38 0.24
N ASN A 52 -16.21 7.66 0.03
CA ASN A 52 -17.30 6.98 0.72
C ASN A 52 -17.79 5.79 -0.12
N HIS A 53 -16.98 4.72 -0.13
CA HIS A 53 -17.24 3.56 -0.97
C HIS A 53 -18.49 2.78 -0.56
N HIS A 54 -18.88 2.77 0.72
CA HIS A 54 -20.12 2.11 1.16
C HIS A 54 -21.36 2.78 0.54
N LYS A 55 -21.48 4.11 0.62
CA LYS A 55 -22.56 4.82 -0.06
C LYS A 55 -22.49 4.71 -1.58
N ALA A 56 -21.28 4.68 -2.13
CA ALA A 56 -21.11 4.49 -3.58
C ALA A 56 -21.70 3.13 -4.02
N ILE A 57 -21.42 2.05 -3.27
CA ILE A 57 -21.98 0.72 -3.51
C ILE A 57 -23.52 0.76 -3.52
N ASP A 58 -24.16 1.36 -2.51
CA ASP A 58 -25.61 1.48 -2.44
C ASP A 58 -26.20 2.13 -3.71
N PHE A 59 -25.59 3.24 -4.16
CA PHE A 59 -26.06 3.94 -5.37
C PHE A 59 -25.80 3.16 -6.67
N PHE A 60 -24.69 2.44 -6.77
CA PHE A 60 -24.43 1.59 -7.95
C PHE A 60 -25.38 0.39 -7.99
N GLU A 61 -25.70 -0.21 -6.84
CA GLU A 61 -26.70 -1.30 -6.76
C GLU A 61 -28.10 -0.80 -7.15
N LEU A 62 -28.49 0.41 -6.72
CA LEU A 62 -29.73 1.04 -7.18
C LEU A 62 -29.71 1.32 -8.69
N ALA A 63 -28.57 1.76 -9.24
CA ALA A 63 -28.43 1.96 -10.68
C ALA A 63 -28.62 0.65 -11.46
N LEU A 64 -28.09 -0.46 -10.95
CA LEU A 64 -28.23 -1.78 -11.57
C LEU A 64 -29.62 -2.40 -11.38
N LYS A 65 -30.34 -2.05 -10.32
CA LYS A 65 -31.77 -2.39 -10.20
C LYS A 65 -32.62 -1.69 -11.25
N ALA A 66 -32.27 -0.47 -11.63
CA ALA A 66 -32.97 0.30 -12.65
C ALA A 66 -32.59 -0.12 -14.09
N ASP A 67 -31.34 -0.54 -14.30
CA ASP A 67 -30.80 -1.03 -15.57
C ASP A 67 -29.68 -2.04 -15.27
N ASN A 68 -30.02 -3.32 -15.35
CA ASN A 68 -29.12 -4.43 -15.01
C ASN A 68 -27.98 -4.65 -16.02
N LEU A 69 -28.06 -4.02 -17.20
CA LEU A 69 -27.03 -4.07 -18.25
C LEU A 69 -26.15 -2.82 -18.30
N ASN A 70 -26.27 -1.92 -17.32
CA ASN A 70 -25.42 -0.74 -17.24
C ASN A 70 -23.97 -1.13 -16.89
N ILE A 71 -23.17 -1.43 -17.92
CA ILE A 71 -21.76 -1.87 -17.81
C ILE A 71 -20.92 -0.85 -17.01
N ALA A 72 -21.17 0.46 -17.18
CA ALA A 72 -20.44 1.49 -16.44
C ALA A 72 -20.75 1.42 -14.92
N ALA A 73 -22.00 1.22 -14.54
CA ALA A 73 -22.39 1.05 -13.14
C ALA A 73 -21.80 -0.24 -12.55
N MET A 74 -21.82 -1.35 -13.30
CA MET A 74 -21.17 -2.61 -12.91
C MET A 74 -19.68 -2.42 -12.64
N ASN A 75 -18.96 -1.75 -13.54
CA ASN A 75 -17.52 -1.50 -13.38
C ASN A 75 -17.23 -0.61 -12.15
N ASN A 76 -18.02 0.42 -11.92
CA ASN A 76 -17.87 1.31 -10.77
C ASN A 76 -18.20 0.60 -9.45
N LEU A 77 -19.24 -0.25 -9.44
CA LEU A 77 -19.59 -1.12 -8.31
C LEU A 77 -18.43 -2.06 -7.97
N ALA A 78 -17.92 -2.78 -8.97
CA ALA A 78 -16.82 -3.73 -8.77
C ALA A 78 -15.56 -3.03 -8.22
N ASN A 79 -15.26 -1.80 -8.67
CA ASN A 79 -14.18 -1.00 -8.13
C ASN A 79 -14.40 -0.61 -6.65
N SER A 80 -15.61 -0.19 -6.28
CA SER A 80 -15.93 0.14 -4.89
C SER A 80 -15.91 -1.10 -3.99
N LEU A 81 -16.41 -2.24 -4.48
CA LEU A 81 -16.34 -3.53 -3.79
C LEU A 81 -14.89 -3.98 -3.57
N LYS A 82 -14.00 -3.77 -4.56
CA LYS A 82 -12.56 -4.03 -4.41
C LYS A 82 -11.95 -3.20 -3.27
N VAL A 83 -12.28 -1.92 -3.19
CA VAL A 83 -11.74 -1.01 -2.15
C VAL A 83 -12.25 -1.38 -0.75
N THR A 84 -13.46 -1.94 -0.66
CA THR A 84 -14.05 -2.43 0.60
C THR A 84 -13.77 -3.92 0.87
N ASP A 85 -12.76 -4.49 0.21
CA ASP A 85 -12.30 -5.88 0.32
C ASP A 85 -13.39 -6.95 0.04
N GLN A 86 -14.47 -6.59 -0.67
CA GLN A 86 -15.50 -7.53 -1.11
C GLN A 86 -15.10 -8.22 -2.43
N PHE A 87 -13.91 -8.82 -2.42
CA PHE A 87 -13.21 -9.29 -3.62
C PHE A 87 -14.00 -10.33 -4.42
N VAL A 88 -14.70 -11.26 -3.76
CA VAL A 88 -15.48 -12.31 -4.43
C VAL A 88 -16.64 -11.71 -5.26
N ARG A 89 -17.30 -10.68 -4.70
CA ARG A 89 -18.37 -9.97 -5.43
C ARG A 89 -17.80 -9.19 -6.61
N ALA A 90 -16.69 -8.48 -6.39
CA ALA A 90 -16.02 -7.73 -7.44
C ALA A 90 -15.55 -8.64 -8.60
N ASP A 91 -14.95 -9.80 -8.28
CA ASP A 91 -14.48 -10.78 -9.27
C ASP A 91 -15.63 -11.27 -10.17
N LYS A 92 -16.77 -11.66 -9.57
CA LYS A 92 -17.97 -12.09 -10.32
C LYS A 92 -18.47 -11.00 -11.28
N ILE A 93 -18.51 -9.75 -10.82
CA ILE A 93 -19.00 -8.63 -11.64
C ILE A 93 -18.02 -8.36 -12.79
N PHE A 94 -16.70 -8.36 -12.57
CA PHE A 94 -15.76 -8.18 -13.66
C PHE A 94 -15.84 -9.30 -14.69
N GLN A 95 -15.99 -10.56 -14.27
CA GLN A 95 -16.20 -11.68 -15.20
C GLN A 95 -17.48 -11.48 -16.01
N GLN A 96 -18.58 -11.03 -15.39
CA GLN A 96 -19.81 -10.73 -16.10
C GLN A 96 -19.61 -9.60 -17.12
N ILE A 97 -18.96 -8.48 -16.76
CA ILE A 97 -18.70 -7.38 -17.68
C ILE A 97 -17.95 -7.88 -18.92
N LEU A 98 -16.89 -8.69 -18.73
CA LEU A 98 -16.08 -9.19 -19.84
C LEU A 98 -16.81 -10.20 -20.72
N LYS A 99 -17.84 -10.86 -20.17
CA LYS A 99 -18.75 -11.72 -20.95
C LYS A 99 -19.73 -10.90 -21.79
N GLU A 100 -20.31 -9.83 -21.22
CA GLU A 100 -21.31 -8.98 -21.90
C GLU A 100 -20.65 -8.03 -22.92
N ASP A 101 -19.51 -7.42 -22.57
CA ASP A 101 -18.72 -6.55 -23.46
C ASP A 101 -17.22 -6.88 -23.40
N PRO A 102 -16.75 -7.82 -24.23
CA PRO A 102 -15.33 -8.17 -24.31
C PRO A 102 -14.42 -7.04 -24.79
N ASN A 103 -14.96 -5.92 -25.25
CA ASN A 103 -14.21 -4.75 -25.70
C ASN A 103 -14.22 -3.60 -24.71
N TYR A 104 -14.74 -3.77 -23.49
CA TYR A 104 -14.78 -2.75 -22.46
C TYR A 104 -13.42 -2.65 -21.73
N ILE A 105 -12.52 -1.84 -22.29
CA ILE A 105 -11.12 -1.71 -21.88
C ILE A 105 -10.96 -1.45 -20.38
N ASN A 106 -11.80 -0.57 -19.81
CA ASN A 106 -11.71 -0.19 -18.40
C ASN A 106 -11.92 -1.38 -17.45
N ALA A 107 -12.74 -2.38 -17.85
CA ALA A 107 -12.92 -3.57 -17.03
C ALA A 107 -11.66 -4.41 -16.95
N TYR A 108 -10.93 -4.59 -18.04
CA TYR A 108 -9.65 -5.30 -18.02
C TYR A 108 -8.66 -4.67 -17.04
N ASN A 109 -8.48 -3.35 -17.13
CA ASN A 109 -7.58 -2.63 -16.22
C ASN A 109 -8.02 -2.72 -14.75
N ASN A 110 -9.31 -2.55 -14.48
CA ASN A 110 -9.83 -2.58 -13.12
C ASN A 110 -9.85 -4.00 -12.54
N TYR A 111 -10.10 -4.99 -13.37
CA TYR A 111 -10.00 -6.40 -13.00
C TYR A 111 -8.55 -6.81 -12.72
N ALA A 112 -7.60 -6.34 -13.54
CA ALA A 112 -6.19 -6.51 -13.25
C ALA A 112 -5.81 -5.91 -11.87
N ASN A 113 -6.31 -4.72 -11.55
CA ASN A 113 -6.12 -4.12 -10.22
C ASN A 113 -6.75 -4.96 -9.08
N LEU A 114 -7.85 -5.66 -9.33
CA LEU A 114 -8.38 -6.64 -8.38
C LEU A 114 -7.45 -7.85 -8.25
N LYS A 115 -6.93 -8.39 -9.36
CA LYS A 115 -5.95 -9.48 -9.33
C LYS A 115 -4.70 -9.11 -8.55
N ILE A 116 -4.20 -7.87 -8.71
CA ILE A 116 -3.13 -7.33 -7.85
C ILE A 116 -3.53 -7.35 -6.37
N ALA A 117 -4.75 -6.90 -6.03
CA ALA A 117 -5.21 -6.85 -4.64
C ALA A 117 -5.25 -8.24 -3.99
N VAL A 118 -5.60 -9.27 -4.75
CA VAL A 118 -5.64 -10.68 -4.27
C VAL A 118 -4.35 -11.46 -4.54
N ASN A 119 -3.25 -10.76 -4.81
CA ASN A 119 -1.90 -11.32 -5.01
C ASN A 119 -1.74 -12.25 -6.23
N ASP A 120 -2.66 -12.15 -7.20
CA ASP A 120 -2.62 -12.86 -8.49
C ASP A 120 -1.97 -11.96 -9.56
N VAL A 121 -0.66 -11.69 -9.40
CA VAL A 121 0.05 -10.70 -10.23
C VAL A 121 0.19 -11.17 -11.68
N GLU A 122 0.38 -12.47 -11.92
CA GLU A 122 0.43 -13.01 -13.29
C GLU A 122 -0.91 -12.83 -14.02
N GLY A 123 -2.03 -13.15 -13.36
CA GLY A 123 -3.36 -12.88 -13.93
C GLY A 123 -3.61 -11.38 -14.17
N ALA A 124 -3.03 -10.50 -13.36
CA ALA A 124 -3.09 -9.06 -13.60
C ALA A 124 -2.29 -8.65 -14.85
N ILE A 125 -1.09 -9.19 -15.04
CA ILE A 125 -0.24 -8.93 -16.22
C ILE A 125 -0.98 -9.31 -17.51
N GLU A 126 -1.63 -10.49 -17.53
CA GLU A 126 -2.43 -10.93 -18.67
C GLU A 126 -3.55 -9.92 -19.01
N LEU A 127 -4.29 -9.48 -18.00
CA LEU A 127 -5.39 -8.52 -18.18
C LEU A 127 -4.89 -7.12 -18.61
N TYR A 128 -3.76 -6.64 -18.07
CA TYR A 128 -3.17 -5.38 -18.54
C TYR A 128 -2.74 -5.47 -20.00
N ASN A 129 -2.13 -6.58 -20.42
CA ASN A 129 -1.75 -6.79 -21.80
C ASN A 129 -2.98 -6.77 -22.74
N GLN A 130 -4.09 -7.40 -22.33
CA GLN A 130 -5.35 -7.33 -23.08
C GLN A 130 -5.89 -5.91 -23.17
N ALA A 131 -5.86 -5.13 -22.07
CA ALA A 131 -6.24 -3.72 -22.09
C ALA A 131 -5.40 -2.90 -23.06
N ILE A 132 -4.06 -3.11 -23.09
CA ILE A 132 -3.12 -2.42 -23.97
C ILE A 132 -3.41 -2.75 -25.44
N VAL A 133 -3.61 -4.04 -25.77
CA VAL A 133 -3.94 -4.47 -27.15
C VAL A 133 -5.24 -3.81 -27.62
N LEU A 134 -6.28 -3.84 -26.79
CA LEU A 134 -7.57 -3.20 -27.13
C LEU A 134 -7.45 -1.69 -27.27
N ALA A 135 -6.66 -1.04 -26.41
CA ALA A 135 -6.43 0.41 -26.49
C ALA A 135 -5.71 0.77 -27.80
N LYS A 136 -4.64 0.06 -28.17
CA LYS A 136 -3.92 0.24 -29.44
C LYS A 136 -4.85 0.06 -30.65
N LYS A 137 -5.70 -0.99 -30.65
CA LYS A 137 -6.70 -1.22 -31.71
C LYS A 137 -7.70 -0.07 -31.85
N LYS A 138 -8.11 0.55 -30.72
CA LYS A 138 -9.02 1.71 -30.70
C LYS A 138 -8.29 3.05 -30.85
N LYS A 139 -6.99 3.06 -31.12
CA LYS A 139 -6.15 4.27 -31.23
C LYS A 139 -6.17 5.15 -29.97
N ILE A 140 -6.31 4.53 -28.79
CA ILE A 140 -6.23 5.17 -27.48
C ILE A 140 -4.79 5.02 -26.97
N TYR A 141 -4.20 6.11 -26.45
CA TYR A 141 -2.87 6.06 -25.83
C TYR A 141 -2.87 5.17 -24.58
N PRO A 142 -2.10 4.07 -24.55
CA PRO A 142 -2.21 3.07 -23.47
C PRO A 142 -1.32 3.38 -22.24
N ILE A 143 -0.82 4.62 -22.07
CA ILE A 143 0.20 4.98 -21.07
C ILE A 143 -0.18 4.52 -19.66
N ASN A 144 -1.42 4.75 -19.23
CA ASN A 144 -1.87 4.35 -17.89
C ASN A 144 -1.84 2.82 -17.70
N PHE A 145 -2.19 2.05 -18.72
CA PHE A 145 -2.16 0.57 -18.66
C PHE A 145 -0.73 0.05 -18.66
N LEU A 146 0.16 0.69 -19.45
CA LEU A 146 1.60 0.39 -19.46
C LEU A 146 2.24 0.70 -18.11
N LEU A 147 1.89 1.80 -17.44
CA LEU A 147 2.38 2.13 -16.10
C LEU A 147 1.93 1.08 -15.05
N HIS A 148 0.69 0.61 -15.12
CA HIS A 148 0.21 -0.46 -14.24
C HIS A 148 0.94 -1.78 -14.51
N LEU A 149 1.15 -2.11 -15.79
CA LEU A 149 1.94 -3.29 -16.20
C LEU A 149 3.38 -3.18 -15.69
N ALA A 150 4.02 -2.02 -15.84
CA ALA A 150 5.37 -1.76 -15.33
C ALA A 150 5.48 -2.02 -13.82
N ASN A 151 4.53 -1.53 -13.02
CA ASN A 151 4.49 -1.77 -11.58
C ASN A 151 4.29 -3.26 -11.24
N ALA A 152 3.46 -3.98 -11.99
CA ALA A 152 3.26 -5.42 -11.82
C ALA A 152 4.54 -6.21 -12.13
N LEU A 153 5.20 -5.92 -13.26
CA LEU A 153 6.47 -6.53 -13.65
C LEU A 153 7.58 -6.25 -12.65
N GLN A 154 7.68 -5.01 -12.16
CA GLN A 154 8.62 -4.62 -11.11
C GLN A 154 8.41 -5.47 -9.85
N SER A 155 7.15 -5.69 -9.43
CA SER A 155 6.84 -6.47 -8.23
C SER A 155 7.32 -7.93 -8.30
N LEU A 156 7.41 -8.49 -9.52
CA LEU A 156 7.93 -9.84 -9.80
C LEU A 156 9.42 -9.87 -10.18
N ASN A 157 10.10 -8.73 -10.22
CA ASN A 157 11.50 -8.59 -10.66
C ASN A 157 11.71 -9.06 -12.11
N ARG A 158 10.72 -8.87 -12.99
CA ARG A 158 10.81 -9.16 -14.43
C ARG A 158 11.46 -7.98 -15.15
N GLU A 159 12.74 -7.75 -14.85
CA GLU A 159 13.47 -6.52 -15.20
C GLU A 159 13.52 -6.26 -16.70
N LYS A 160 13.80 -7.31 -17.51
CA LYS A 160 13.85 -7.19 -18.98
C LYS A 160 12.54 -6.66 -19.56
N GLU A 161 11.43 -7.26 -19.18
CA GLU A 161 10.10 -6.87 -19.66
C GLU A 161 9.68 -5.50 -19.12
N LEU A 162 10.06 -5.18 -17.87
CA LEU A 162 9.88 -3.86 -17.30
C LEU A 162 10.56 -2.78 -18.15
N MET A 163 11.82 -3.02 -18.58
CA MET A 163 12.56 -2.07 -19.40
C MET A 163 11.89 -1.88 -20.78
N GLU A 164 11.44 -2.94 -21.42
CA GLU A 164 10.70 -2.87 -22.70
C GLU A 164 9.43 -2.00 -22.56
N VAL A 165 8.68 -2.17 -21.46
CA VAL A 165 7.47 -1.39 -21.19
C VAL A 165 7.80 0.09 -20.89
N ILE A 166 8.85 0.37 -20.12
CA ILE A 166 9.31 1.74 -19.84
C ILE A 166 9.76 2.44 -21.12
N GLU A 167 10.49 1.75 -21.99
CA GLU A 167 10.88 2.29 -23.30
C GLU A 167 9.66 2.64 -24.17
N GLU A 168 8.62 1.79 -24.16
CA GLU A 168 7.38 2.07 -24.88
C GLU A 168 6.69 3.31 -24.31
N ILE A 169 6.61 3.47 -22.98
CA ILE A 169 6.05 4.66 -22.35
C ILE A 169 6.83 5.91 -22.77
N LEU A 170 8.17 5.88 -22.70
CA LEU A 170 9.02 7.03 -23.00
C LEU A 170 9.08 7.36 -24.51
N LYS A 171 8.79 6.40 -25.40
CA LYS A 171 8.55 6.69 -26.83
C LYS A 171 7.24 7.47 -27.04
N LEU A 172 6.19 7.17 -26.26
CA LEU A 172 4.89 7.85 -26.36
C LEU A 172 4.87 9.20 -25.63
N ASP A 173 5.55 9.27 -24.49
CA ASP A 173 5.65 10.46 -23.62
C ASP A 173 7.05 10.52 -23.01
N PRO A 174 8.02 11.18 -23.70
CA PRO A 174 9.41 11.27 -23.24
C PRO A 174 9.60 11.98 -21.89
N GLU A 175 8.60 12.73 -21.42
CA GLU A 175 8.62 13.48 -20.17
C GLU A 175 7.79 12.82 -19.07
N ASN A 176 7.37 11.59 -19.26
CA ASN A 176 6.54 10.87 -18.30
C ASN A 176 7.26 10.70 -16.95
N THR A 177 6.88 11.52 -15.98
CA THR A 177 7.56 11.58 -14.68
C THR A 177 7.41 10.31 -13.84
N GLU A 178 6.33 9.54 -14.03
CA GLU A 178 6.14 8.25 -13.37
C GLU A 178 7.08 7.19 -13.95
N ALA A 179 7.23 7.16 -15.29
CA ALA A 179 8.17 6.26 -15.94
C ALA A 179 9.63 6.56 -15.53
N HIS A 180 10.03 7.85 -15.53
CA HIS A 180 11.35 8.25 -15.05
C HIS A 180 11.57 7.90 -13.56
N LYS A 181 10.54 8.03 -12.72
CA LYS A 181 10.61 7.59 -11.33
C LYS A 181 10.83 6.08 -11.24
N ILE A 182 10.04 5.26 -11.93
CA ILE A 182 10.21 3.80 -11.92
C ILE A 182 11.63 3.44 -12.38
N LEU A 183 12.08 4.03 -13.47
CA LEU A 183 13.42 3.81 -14.02
C LEU A 183 14.52 4.19 -13.02
N SER A 184 14.37 5.31 -12.31
CA SER A 184 15.35 5.73 -11.31
C SER A 184 15.50 4.74 -10.14
N TRP A 185 14.44 4.02 -9.78
CA TRP A 185 14.48 2.97 -8.75
C TRP A 185 14.98 1.62 -9.27
N THR A 186 14.95 1.41 -10.59
CA THR A 186 15.48 0.20 -11.24
C THR A 186 16.99 0.33 -11.48
N TYR A 187 17.47 1.49 -11.88
CA TYR A 187 18.90 1.73 -12.10
C TYR A 187 19.71 1.75 -10.80
N LYS A 188 20.92 1.20 -10.88
CA LYS A 188 22.02 1.51 -9.95
C LYS A 188 22.93 2.53 -10.62
N TYR A 189 22.85 3.79 -10.18
CA TYR A 189 23.62 4.88 -10.78
C TYR A 189 25.11 4.75 -10.45
N SER A 190 25.94 4.98 -11.47
CA SER A 190 27.41 4.97 -11.38
C SER A 190 27.98 6.00 -12.32
N LYS A 191 29.05 6.69 -11.89
CA LYS A 191 29.79 7.66 -12.74
C LYS A 191 30.39 7.02 -13.99
N THR A 192 30.59 5.71 -13.98
CA THR A 192 31.14 4.94 -15.13
C THR A 192 30.07 4.46 -16.11
N ASN A 193 28.79 4.57 -15.77
CA ASN A 193 27.69 4.15 -16.63
C ASN A 193 27.08 5.38 -17.33
N SER A 194 27.35 5.51 -18.66
CA SER A 194 26.90 6.64 -19.47
C SER A 194 25.39 6.76 -19.57
N GLU A 195 24.64 5.64 -19.61
CA GLU A 195 23.17 5.65 -19.69
C GLU A 195 22.56 6.21 -18.40
N SER A 196 23.08 5.78 -17.24
CA SER A 196 22.60 6.28 -15.97
C SER A 196 22.91 7.77 -15.78
N MET A 197 24.06 8.23 -16.24
CA MET A 197 24.42 9.66 -16.21
C MET A 197 23.56 10.49 -17.18
N SER A 198 23.30 9.97 -18.37
CA SER A 198 22.38 10.59 -19.34
C SER A 198 20.96 10.72 -18.75
N HIS A 199 20.48 9.68 -18.04
CA HIS A 199 19.16 9.73 -17.41
C HIS A 199 19.05 10.82 -16.32
N ILE A 200 20.09 11.07 -15.54
CA ILE A 200 20.15 12.20 -14.58
C ILE A 200 19.92 13.51 -15.33
N SER A 201 20.70 13.75 -16.39
CA SER A 201 20.59 14.97 -17.21
C SER A 201 19.18 15.15 -17.81
N ILE A 202 18.57 14.07 -18.27
CA ILE A 202 17.17 14.10 -18.77
C ILE A 202 16.21 14.53 -17.66
N MET A 203 16.24 13.89 -16.48
CA MET A 203 15.36 14.25 -15.37
C MET A 203 15.55 15.70 -14.91
N GLU A 204 16.79 16.20 -14.86
CA GLU A 204 17.07 17.61 -14.52
C GLU A 204 16.51 18.59 -15.55
N ASN A 205 16.63 18.27 -16.84
CA ASN A 205 16.08 19.10 -17.91
C ASN A 205 14.55 19.12 -17.87
N ILE A 206 13.90 17.99 -17.62
CA ILE A 206 12.45 17.91 -17.45
C ILE A 206 12.01 18.74 -16.23
N LEU A 207 12.73 18.63 -15.11
CA LEU A 207 12.39 19.33 -13.87
C LEU A 207 12.46 20.87 -14.01
N LYS A 208 13.32 21.40 -14.89
CA LYS A 208 13.45 22.84 -15.19
C LYS A 208 12.24 23.39 -15.96
N LYS A 209 11.42 22.54 -16.57
CA LYS A 209 10.25 22.99 -17.37
C LYS A 209 9.14 23.50 -16.47
N ASN A 210 8.54 24.63 -16.84
CA ASN A 210 7.47 25.27 -16.05
C ASN A 210 6.09 24.58 -16.17
N ILE A 211 5.95 23.59 -17.04
CA ILE A 211 4.68 22.91 -17.34
C ILE A 211 4.31 21.81 -16.33
N LEU A 212 5.25 21.39 -15.49
CA LEU A 212 5.03 20.30 -14.51
C LEU A 212 4.23 20.78 -13.31
N ASN A 213 3.24 19.98 -12.92
CA ASN A 213 2.57 20.18 -11.64
C ASN A 213 3.46 19.76 -10.44
N LYS A 214 3.03 20.09 -9.22
CA LYS A 214 3.83 19.84 -8.01
C LYS A 214 4.11 18.34 -7.77
N ASP A 215 3.15 17.44 -8.06
CA ASP A 215 3.32 15.99 -7.89
C ASP A 215 4.37 15.44 -8.88
N GLN A 216 4.30 15.87 -10.13
CA GLN A 216 5.29 15.52 -11.15
C GLN A 216 6.70 15.98 -10.77
N LYS A 217 6.83 17.22 -10.27
CA LYS A 217 8.11 17.75 -9.76
C LYS A 217 8.61 16.95 -8.56
N ALA A 218 7.73 16.57 -7.63
CA ALA A 218 8.10 15.75 -6.46
C ALA A 218 8.65 14.39 -6.90
N LYS A 219 7.99 13.69 -7.83
CA LYS A 219 8.43 12.39 -8.34
C LYS A 219 9.83 12.45 -8.95
N LEU A 220 10.10 13.44 -9.80
CA LEU A 220 11.44 13.63 -10.39
C LEU A 220 12.47 13.99 -9.32
N SER A 221 12.12 14.84 -8.36
CA SER A 221 13.02 15.20 -7.26
C SER A 221 13.44 13.98 -6.44
N PHE A 222 12.53 13.08 -6.09
CA PHE A 222 12.88 11.83 -5.42
C PHE A 222 13.73 10.91 -6.31
N GLY A 223 13.45 10.84 -7.62
CA GLY A 223 14.27 10.10 -8.58
C GLY A 223 15.71 10.62 -8.64
N LEU A 224 15.90 11.95 -8.74
CA LEU A 224 17.20 12.61 -8.71
C LEU A 224 17.89 12.44 -7.34
N GLY A 225 17.16 12.60 -6.24
CA GLY A 225 17.69 12.37 -4.90
C GLY A 225 18.28 10.97 -4.74
N LYS A 226 17.57 9.94 -5.27
CA LYS A 226 18.07 8.55 -5.28
C LYS A 226 19.29 8.40 -6.18
N ALA A 227 19.29 9.02 -7.35
CA ALA A 227 20.41 8.93 -8.27
C ALA A 227 21.70 9.53 -7.66
N TYR A 228 21.63 10.70 -7.06
CA TYR A 228 22.76 11.33 -6.39
C TYR A 228 23.19 10.59 -5.10
N ASP A 229 22.26 9.98 -4.35
CA ASP A 229 22.60 9.10 -3.21
C ASP A 229 23.41 7.88 -3.66
N ASP A 230 23.05 7.26 -4.79
CA ASP A 230 23.84 6.19 -5.39
C ASP A 230 25.26 6.64 -5.79
N LEU A 231 25.39 7.85 -6.32
CA LEU A 231 26.67 8.46 -6.69
C LEU A 231 27.51 8.94 -5.49
N LYS A 232 26.95 8.83 -4.25
CA LYS A 232 27.57 9.32 -3.02
C LYS A 232 27.76 10.84 -2.96
N ASP A 233 26.98 11.56 -3.75
CA ASP A 233 26.89 13.03 -3.70
C ASP A 233 25.77 13.42 -2.73
N VAL A 234 26.12 13.47 -1.45
CA VAL A 234 25.16 13.69 -0.35
C VAL A 234 24.52 15.07 -0.44
N GLU A 235 25.26 16.08 -0.87
CA GLU A 235 24.77 17.46 -0.99
C GLU A 235 23.66 17.55 -2.05
N GLN A 236 23.89 17.04 -3.26
CA GLN A 236 22.87 17.02 -4.30
C GLN A 236 21.72 16.07 -3.93
N ALA A 237 22.01 14.92 -3.32
CA ALA A 237 20.99 13.99 -2.88
C ALA A 237 20.01 14.66 -1.91
N ILE A 238 20.52 15.31 -0.83
CA ILE A 238 19.64 15.94 0.18
C ILE A 238 18.89 17.15 -0.39
N LYS A 239 19.51 17.91 -1.29
CA LYS A 239 18.86 19.03 -1.99
C LYS A 239 17.60 18.58 -2.73
N PHE A 240 17.71 17.51 -3.54
CA PHE A 240 16.59 17.01 -4.30
C PHE A 240 15.56 16.28 -3.41
N ILE A 241 15.99 15.51 -2.42
CA ILE A 241 15.11 14.86 -1.43
C ILE A 241 14.29 15.92 -0.68
N SER A 242 14.93 16.96 -0.17
CA SER A 242 14.24 18.05 0.56
C SER A 242 13.27 18.81 -0.34
N SER A 243 13.63 19.06 -1.59
CA SER A 243 12.71 19.65 -2.58
C SER A 243 11.50 18.77 -2.82
N GLY A 244 11.70 17.46 -3.02
CA GLY A 244 10.61 16.49 -3.20
C GLY A 244 9.66 16.45 -1.99
N ASN A 245 10.22 16.41 -0.79
CA ASN A 245 9.46 16.44 0.47
C ASN A 245 8.62 17.72 0.60
N GLN A 246 9.23 18.88 0.36
CA GLN A 246 8.54 20.16 0.42
C GLN A 246 7.40 20.26 -0.60
N LEU A 247 7.61 19.79 -1.82
CA LEU A 247 6.58 19.75 -2.86
C LEU A 247 5.41 18.86 -2.44
N HIS A 248 5.69 17.68 -1.87
CA HIS A 248 4.65 16.76 -1.38
C HIS A 248 3.84 17.38 -0.22
N LYS A 249 4.50 17.99 0.77
CA LYS A 249 3.84 18.73 1.87
C LYS A 249 2.89 19.82 1.36
N ASN A 250 3.25 20.48 0.26
CA ASN A 250 2.42 21.54 -0.33
C ASN A 250 1.17 21.00 -1.05
N ILE A 251 1.12 19.69 -1.34
CA ILE A 251 -0.04 19.04 -1.97
C ILE A 251 -0.91 18.38 -0.89
N TYR A 252 -0.28 17.66 0.03
CA TYR A 252 -0.94 16.83 1.03
C TYR A 252 -0.55 17.29 2.43
N LYS A 253 -1.56 17.52 3.27
CA LYS A 253 -1.32 17.84 4.69
C LYS A 253 -0.76 16.63 5.42
N SER A 254 0.16 16.89 6.35
CA SER A 254 0.63 15.87 7.29
C SER A 254 -0.53 15.38 8.16
N ASN A 255 -0.52 14.09 8.43
CA ASN A 255 -1.49 13.42 9.31
C ASN A 255 -0.84 12.98 10.64
N ILE A 256 0.28 13.59 11.03
CA ILE A 256 1.05 13.21 12.22
C ILE A 256 0.20 13.23 13.49
N ILE A 257 -0.62 14.26 13.69
CA ILE A 257 -1.47 14.41 14.87
C ILE A 257 -2.51 13.28 14.95
N GLU A 258 -3.13 12.93 13.83
CA GLU A 258 -4.10 11.83 13.75
C GLU A 258 -3.43 10.50 14.10
N GLU A 259 -2.30 10.20 13.47
CA GLU A 259 -1.54 8.97 13.63
C GLU A 259 -1.02 8.78 15.07
N THR A 260 -0.44 9.83 15.68
CA THR A 260 0.04 9.77 17.06
C THR A 260 -1.11 9.68 18.07
N ASN A 261 -2.25 10.32 17.80
CA ASN A 261 -3.45 10.19 18.61
C ASN A 261 -4.02 8.78 18.59
N ILE A 262 -3.98 8.08 17.44
CA ILE A 262 -4.39 6.66 17.37
C ILE A 262 -3.50 5.82 18.28
N MET A 263 -2.18 5.98 18.23
CA MET A 263 -1.24 5.23 19.09
C MET A 263 -1.50 5.47 20.59
N ASN A 264 -1.68 6.73 20.97
CA ASN A 264 -1.98 7.11 22.36
C ASN A 264 -3.33 6.55 22.85
N ARG A 265 -4.35 6.54 21.98
CA ARG A 265 -5.66 5.92 22.28
C ARG A 265 -5.53 4.42 22.47
N MET A 266 -4.72 3.73 21.64
CA MET A 266 -4.46 2.30 21.81
C MET A 266 -3.84 2.01 23.18
N ILE A 267 -2.81 2.74 23.57
CA ILE A 267 -2.19 2.58 24.91
C ILE A 267 -3.25 2.76 26.00
N LYS A 268 -4.05 3.84 25.93
CA LYS A 268 -5.09 4.13 26.93
C LYS A 268 -6.15 3.03 27.01
N ILE A 269 -6.64 2.54 25.87
CA ILE A 269 -7.70 1.54 25.84
C ILE A 269 -7.20 0.19 26.36
N PHE A 270 -6.04 -0.26 25.88
CA PHE A 270 -5.51 -1.58 26.22
C PHE A 270 -4.80 -1.63 27.58
N LYS A 271 -4.68 -0.50 28.29
CA LYS A 271 -4.19 -0.47 29.68
C LYS A 271 -5.02 -1.36 30.58
N ASP A 272 -6.36 -1.31 30.43
CA ASP A 272 -7.33 -1.98 31.31
C ASP A 272 -7.98 -3.22 30.70
N ILE A 273 -7.68 -3.57 29.44
CA ILE A 273 -8.20 -4.79 28.80
C ILE A 273 -7.31 -5.98 29.16
N ASP A 274 -7.95 -7.07 29.58
CA ASP A 274 -7.25 -8.35 29.82
C ASP A 274 -6.94 -9.02 28.49
N LEU A 275 -5.68 -8.99 28.09
CA LEU A 275 -5.21 -9.57 26.83
C LEU A 275 -5.10 -11.10 26.83
N ASN A 276 -5.38 -11.78 27.96
CA ASN A 276 -5.41 -13.23 28.03
C ASN A 276 -6.78 -13.83 27.74
N LYS A 277 -7.82 -13.00 27.70
CA LYS A 277 -9.15 -13.41 27.25
C LYS A 277 -9.24 -13.33 25.73
N SER A 278 -9.84 -14.35 25.13
CA SER A 278 -10.05 -14.48 23.69
C SER A 278 -11.36 -15.21 23.42
N PRO A 279 -12.05 -14.95 22.30
CA PRO A 279 -13.20 -15.75 21.88
C PRO A 279 -12.82 -17.24 21.71
N ASN A 280 -13.81 -18.11 21.77
CA ASN A 280 -13.56 -19.58 21.80
C ASN A 280 -13.21 -20.20 20.44
N PHE A 281 -13.52 -19.53 19.31
CA PHE A 281 -13.31 -20.08 17.98
C PHE A 281 -12.17 -19.40 17.23
N PHE A 282 -11.33 -20.20 16.57
CA PHE A 282 -10.20 -19.72 15.76
C PHE A 282 -10.07 -20.52 14.46
N SER A 283 -9.62 -19.85 13.41
CA SER A 283 -9.23 -20.52 12.17
C SER A 283 -8.08 -21.52 12.42
N LYS A 284 -8.09 -22.62 11.69
CA LYS A 284 -6.98 -23.58 11.65
C LYS A 284 -5.72 -23.00 11.01
N LYS A 285 -5.85 -21.96 10.16
CA LYS A 285 -4.70 -21.28 9.56
C LYS A 285 -4.00 -20.40 10.58
N LYS A 286 -2.67 -20.41 10.58
CA LYS A 286 -1.83 -19.56 11.45
C LYS A 286 -1.38 -18.32 10.68
N ILE A 287 -1.39 -17.17 11.35
CA ILE A 287 -0.84 -15.93 10.81
C ILE A 287 0.45 -15.56 11.52
N ILE A 288 1.46 -15.19 10.77
CA ILE A 288 2.67 -14.52 11.25
C ILE A 288 2.54 -13.06 10.85
N PHE A 289 2.23 -12.19 11.83
CA PHE A 289 2.19 -10.74 11.62
C PHE A 289 3.60 -10.18 11.70
N ILE A 290 4.02 -9.46 10.65
CA ILE A 290 5.33 -8.81 10.59
C ILE A 290 5.09 -7.29 10.55
N CYS A 291 5.53 -6.61 11.61
CA CYS A 291 5.30 -5.18 11.80
C CYS A 291 6.57 -4.45 12.24
N GLY A 292 6.51 -3.13 12.32
CA GLY A 292 7.59 -2.24 12.71
C GLY A 292 7.50 -0.92 11.93
N MET A 293 8.46 -0.05 12.12
CA MET A 293 8.51 1.16 11.28
C MET A 293 8.63 0.79 9.79
N PRO A 294 8.01 1.54 8.88
CA PRO A 294 8.36 1.41 7.46
C PRO A 294 9.87 1.50 7.29
N ARG A 295 10.44 0.72 6.37
CA ARG A 295 11.90 0.69 6.12
C ARG A 295 12.77 0.09 7.24
N SER A 296 12.19 -0.58 8.23
CA SER A 296 12.93 -1.28 9.30
C SER A 296 13.39 -2.70 8.95
N GLY A 297 13.19 -3.16 7.70
CA GLY A 297 13.54 -4.52 7.27
C GLY A 297 12.36 -5.50 7.27
N THR A 298 11.12 -5.04 7.45
CA THR A 298 9.92 -5.89 7.43
C THR A 298 9.80 -6.73 6.15
N THR A 299 10.12 -6.17 4.99
CA THR A 299 10.11 -6.90 3.71
C THR A 299 11.19 -7.97 3.65
N LEU A 300 12.39 -7.70 4.16
CA LEU A 300 13.47 -8.69 4.24
C LEU A 300 13.05 -9.90 5.10
N VAL A 301 12.54 -9.62 6.29
CA VAL A 301 12.07 -10.67 7.23
C VAL A 301 10.94 -11.47 6.62
N GLU A 302 9.98 -10.82 5.95
CA GLU A 302 8.91 -11.52 5.24
C GLU A 302 9.46 -12.44 4.14
N GLN A 303 10.36 -11.96 3.29
CA GLN A 303 10.93 -12.76 2.21
C GLN A 303 11.72 -13.96 2.75
N ILE A 304 12.43 -13.80 3.86
CA ILE A 304 13.12 -14.90 4.55
C ILE A 304 12.10 -15.98 4.97
N ILE A 305 11.05 -15.58 5.69
CA ILE A 305 10.05 -16.50 6.23
C ILE A 305 9.17 -17.09 5.11
N ALA A 306 8.77 -16.29 4.12
CA ALA A 306 7.98 -16.73 2.97
C ALA A 306 8.74 -17.69 2.03
N SER A 307 10.07 -17.76 2.14
CA SER A 307 10.89 -18.76 1.44
C SER A 307 10.76 -20.15 2.04
N HIS A 308 10.26 -20.28 3.27
CA HIS A 308 9.99 -21.57 3.91
C HIS A 308 8.87 -22.32 3.18
N LYS A 309 9.06 -23.66 2.99
CA LYS A 309 8.13 -24.52 2.25
C LYS A 309 6.69 -24.51 2.77
N GLU A 310 6.45 -24.27 4.06
CA GLU A 310 5.13 -24.28 4.69
C GLU A 310 4.46 -22.90 4.74
N VAL A 311 5.16 -21.81 4.40
CA VAL A 311 4.68 -20.45 4.58
C VAL A 311 4.27 -19.80 3.25
N TYR A 312 3.09 -19.18 3.21
CA TYR A 312 2.63 -18.33 2.12
C TYR A 312 2.88 -16.87 2.47
N GLY A 313 3.68 -16.17 1.66
CA GLY A 313 3.93 -14.74 1.77
C GLY A 313 2.77 -13.94 1.16
N ALA A 314 1.94 -13.30 1.99
CA ALA A 314 0.80 -12.53 1.49
C ALA A 314 1.13 -11.05 1.24
N GLY A 315 2.29 -10.57 1.66
CA GLY A 315 2.72 -9.18 1.46
C GLY A 315 2.04 -8.19 2.41
N GLU A 316 1.94 -6.93 1.98
CA GLU A 316 1.27 -5.88 2.74
C GLU A 316 -0.24 -5.97 2.60
N LEU A 317 -0.92 -6.33 3.69
CA LEU A 317 -2.36 -6.44 3.76
C LEU A 317 -2.94 -5.31 4.62
N LEU A 318 -4.03 -4.73 4.15
CA LEU A 318 -4.82 -3.77 4.93
C LEU A 318 -5.98 -4.45 5.69
N PHE A 319 -6.10 -5.78 5.59
CA PHE A 319 -7.24 -6.56 6.08
C PHE A 319 -7.47 -6.36 7.57
N LEU A 320 -6.41 -6.48 8.38
CA LEU A 320 -6.51 -6.28 9.82
C LEU A 320 -6.98 -4.86 10.15
N THR A 321 -6.35 -3.86 9.55
CA THR A 321 -6.73 -2.45 9.76
C THR A 321 -8.20 -2.21 9.37
N ASN A 322 -8.64 -2.69 8.20
CA ASN A 322 -10.00 -2.48 7.72
C ASN A 322 -11.02 -3.19 8.64
N VAL A 323 -10.77 -4.45 9.02
CA VAL A 323 -11.64 -5.19 9.93
C VAL A 323 -11.74 -4.50 11.31
N ILE A 324 -10.64 -3.96 11.82
CA ILE A 324 -10.65 -3.22 13.10
C ILE A 324 -11.46 -1.92 12.96
N HIS A 325 -11.22 -1.13 11.92
CA HIS A 325 -11.96 0.12 11.70
C HIS A 325 -13.46 -0.14 11.54
N ASP A 326 -13.86 -1.09 10.70
CA ASP A 326 -15.26 -1.42 10.42
C ASP A 326 -16.04 -1.90 11.66
N ASN A 327 -15.35 -2.51 12.63
CA ASN A 327 -16.01 -3.13 13.77
C ASN A 327 -15.87 -2.33 15.08
N PHE A 328 -14.85 -1.52 15.25
CA PHE A 328 -14.54 -0.87 16.54
C PHE A 328 -14.42 0.65 16.47
N PHE A 329 -14.46 1.25 15.26
CA PHE A 329 -14.42 2.69 15.14
C PHE A 329 -15.78 3.28 14.78
N ASN A 330 -16.10 4.42 15.40
CA ASN A 330 -17.19 5.29 15.02
C ASN A 330 -16.61 6.68 14.77
N GLY A 331 -16.33 6.99 13.49
CA GLY A 331 -15.46 8.11 13.13
C GLY A 331 -14.07 7.90 13.74
N ASP A 332 -13.58 8.89 14.49
CA ASP A 332 -12.26 8.81 15.14
C ASP A 332 -12.31 8.15 16.52
N LEU A 333 -13.48 7.83 17.04
CA LEU A 333 -13.64 7.22 18.35
C LEU A 333 -13.55 5.69 18.27
N ILE A 334 -12.88 5.10 19.26
CA ILE A 334 -12.78 3.65 19.41
C ILE A 334 -13.72 3.20 20.51
N ASP A 335 -14.56 2.24 20.19
CA ASP A 335 -15.53 1.67 21.10
C ASP A 335 -14.89 0.57 21.96
N LYS A 336 -14.43 0.94 23.18
CA LYS A 336 -13.85 0.00 24.15
C LYS A 336 -14.84 -1.08 24.57
N GLN A 337 -16.11 -0.70 24.79
CA GLN A 337 -17.14 -1.65 25.23
C GLN A 337 -17.35 -2.73 24.17
N ARG A 338 -17.39 -2.36 22.91
CA ARG A 338 -17.53 -3.30 21.81
C ARG A 338 -16.33 -4.26 21.67
N ILE A 339 -15.10 -3.80 22.01
CA ILE A 339 -13.94 -4.70 22.08
C ILE A 339 -14.17 -5.77 23.14
N ILE A 340 -14.60 -5.39 24.35
CA ILE A 340 -14.87 -6.29 25.47
C ILE A 340 -16.00 -7.29 25.14
N GLU A 341 -17.07 -6.83 24.50
CA GLU A 341 -18.18 -7.68 24.08
C GLU A 341 -17.73 -8.74 23.07
N ASN A 342 -16.97 -8.35 22.04
CA ASN A 342 -16.44 -9.29 21.06
C ASN A 342 -15.42 -10.25 21.66
N GLN A 343 -14.60 -9.80 22.64
CA GLN A 343 -13.63 -10.63 23.37
C GLN A 343 -14.32 -11.74 24.18
N ASN A 344 -15.50 -11.46 24.72
CA ASN A 344 -16.28 -12.42 25.53
C ASN A 344 -17.28 -13.23 24.69
N SER A 345 -17.29 -13.07 23.37
CA SER A 345 -18.19 -13.78 22.46
C SER A 345 -17.78 -15.26 22.29
N GLU A 346 -18.76 -16.13 22.13
CA GLU A 346 -18.52 -17.52 21.75
C GLU A 346 -17.96 -17.65 20.32
N LYS A 347 -18.26 -16.70 19.45
CA LYS A 347 -17.82 -16.65 18.05
C LYS A 347 -16.74 -15.57 17.87
N ASN A 348 -15.72 -15.88 17.10
CA ASN A 348 -14.69 -14.92 16.74
C ASN A 348 -14.97 -14.29 15.37
N LEU A 349 -15.96 -13.39 15.31
CA LEU A 349 -16.36 -12.72 14.08
C LEU A 349 -15.22 -11.91 13.44
N ILE A 350 -14.31 -11.39 14.24
CA ILE A 350 -13.16 -10.61 13.74
C ILE A 350 -12.19 -11.51 12.97
N ASN A 351 -11.92 -12.69 13.50
CA ASN A 351 -11.09 -13.70 12.85
C ASN A 351 -11.75 -14.20 11.55
N GLU A 352 -13.05 -14.50 11.58
CA GLU A 352 -13.80 -14.92 10.39
C GLU A 352 -13.76 -13.87 9.28
N LYS A 353 -14.11 -12.60 9.58
CA LYS A 353 -14.07 -11.49 8.63
C LYS A 353 -12.67 -11.26 8.06
N TYR A 354 -11.63 -11.44 8.85
CA TYR A 354 -10.26 -11.35 8.36
C TYR A 354 -9.95 -12.46 7.35
N PHE A 355 -10.28 -13.72 7.67
CA PHE A 355 -9.99 -14.84 6.78
C PHE A 355 -10.88 -14.89 5.54
N GLU A 356 -12.08 -14.33 5.56
CA GLU A 356 -12.93 -14.15 4.37
C GLU A 356 -12.22 -13.34 3.26
N LYS A 357 -11.33 -12.40 3.62
CA LYS A 357 -10.56 -11.62 2.65
C LYS A 357 -9.62 -12.48 1.79
N PHE A 358 -9.28 -13.68 2.25
CA PHE A 358 -8.41 -14.61 1.53
C PHE A 358 -9.14 -15.58 0.57
N LEU A 359 -10.44 -15.51 0.43
CA LEU A 359 -11.22 -16.47 -0.37
C LEU A 359 -10.77 -16.56 -1.83
N LEU A 360 -10.28 -15.47 -2.42
CA LEU A 360 -9.74 -15.46 -3.79
C LEU A 360 -8.24 -15.74 -3.86
N TYR A 361 -7.56 -15.80 -2.72
CA TYR A 361 -6.14 -16.15 -2.69
C TYR A 361 -5.98 -17.65 -2.90
N LYS A 362 -5.15 -18.06 -3.83
CA LYS A 362 -4.87 -19.49 -4.11
C LYS A 362 -3.93 -20.10 -3.04
N ILE A 363 -4.28 -19.96 -1.74
CA ILE A 363 -3.43 -20.38 -0.62
C ILE A 363 -3.64 -21.86 -0.31
N LYS A 364 -2.62 -22.68 -0.60
CA LYS A 364 -2.58 -24.10 -0.24
C LYS A 364 -1.91 -24.36 1.12
N LYS A 365 -1.15 -23.39 1.64
CA LYS A 365 -0.35 -23.51 2.87
C LYS A 365 -1.16 -23.13 4.11
N GLN A 366 -0.80 -23.70 5.27
CA GLN A 366 -1.51 -23.44 6.53
C GLN A 366 -1.00 -22.19 7.27
N ILE A 367 0.23 -21.77 6.99
CA ILE A 367 0.87 -20.61 7.61
C ILE A 367 0.95 -19.47 6.59
N ILE A 368 0.49 -18.29 6.98
CA ILE A 368 0.41 -17.10 6.12
C ILE A 368 1.15 -15.96 6.81
N THR A 369 1.97 -15.21 6.09
CA THR A 369 2.47 -13.92 6.61
C THR A 369 1.51 -12.80 6.28
N ASP A 370 1.30 -11.89 7.22
CA ASP A 370 0.71 -10.56 7.02
C ASP A 370 1.80 -9.54 7.39
N LYS A 371 2.47 -9.00 6.38
CA LYS A 371 3.53 -8.02 6.57
C LYS A 371 2.98 -6.63 6.28
N ALA A 372 2.31 -6.03 7.23
CA ALA A 372 1.89 -4.65 7.21
C ALA A 372 2.68 -3.88 8.29
N PRO A 373 3.65 -3.03 7.91
CA PRO A 373 4.51 -2.35 8.89
C PRO A 373 3.72 -1.70 10.02
N LEU A 374 2.64 -0.99 9.71
CA LEU A 374 1.84 -0.25 10.68
C LEU A 374 0.93 -1.11 11.58
N ASN A 375 0.92 -2.44 11.43
CA ASN A 375 0.15 -3.34 12.30
C ASN A 375 0.62 -3.34 13.76
N PHE A 376 1.77 -2.72 14.06
CA PHE A 376 2.19 -2.51 15.45
C PHE A 376 1.16 -1.72 16.27
N LYS A 377 0.34 -0.90 15.65
CA LYS A 377 -0.77 -0.20 16.31
C LYS A 377 -1.84 -1.15 16.82
N TRP A 378 -2.01 -2.30 16.19
CA TRP A 378 -3.10 -3.24 16.39
C TRP A 378 -2.73 -4.49 17.19
N ILE A 379 -1.56 -4.52 17.83
CA ILE A 379 -1.04 -5.69 18.56
C ILE A 379 -2.01 -6.20 19.64
N GLY A 380 -2.73 -5.31 20.33
CA GLY A 380 -3.76 -5.69 21.29
C GLY A 380 -4.91 -6.48 20.66
N PHE A 381 -5.38 -6.05 19.49
CA PHE A 381 -6.41 -6.77 18.71
C PHE A 381 -5.88 -8.12 18.20
N ILE A 382 -4.62 -8.15 17.73
CA ILE A 382 -3.98 -9.40 17.29
C ILE A 382 -3.95 -10.40 18.45
N LYS A 383 -3.54 -9.95 19.64
CA LYS A 383 -3.47 -10.82 20.81
C LYS A 383 -4.82 -11.41 21.21
N ILE A 384 -5.89 -10.61 21.13
CA ILE A 384 -7.25 -11.05 21.47
C ILE A 384 -7.85 -11.97 20.40
N PHE A 385 -7.84 -11.52 19.13
CA PHE A 385 -8.61 -12.17 18.07
C PHE A 385 -7.81 -13.19 17.24
N PHE A 386 -6.48 -13.22 17.42
CA PHE A 386 -5.56 -14.15 16.76
C PHE A 386 -4.53 -14.74 17.75
N PRO A 387 -4.97 -15.35 18.90
CA PRO A 387 -4.05 -15.76 19.98
C PRO A 387 -3.04 -16.83 19.55
N ASN A 388 -3.34 -17.60 18.50
CA ASN A 388 -2.44 -18.61 17.90
C ASN A 388 -1.47 -18.00 16.87
N SER A 389 -1.49 -16.68 16.64
CA SER A 389 -0.57 -16.01 15.75
C SER A 389 0.79 -15.76 16.41
N LYS A 390 1.75 -15.36 15.58
CA LYS A 390 3.07 -14.87 16.03
C LYS A 390 3.25 -13.43 15.55
N ILE A 391 3.89 -12.59 16.37
CA ILE A 391 4.24 -11.24 15.97
C ILE A 391 5.75 -11.12 15.88
N ILE A 392 6.25 -10.71 14.73
CA ILE A 392 7.63 -10.33 14.52
C ILE A 392 7.69 -8.82 14.38
N HIS A 393 8.36 -8.20 15.34
CA HIS A 393 8.63 -6.77 15.33
C HIS A 393 10.00 -6.51 14.74
N CYS A 394 10.05 -5.91 13.54
CA CYS A 394 11.30 -5.51 12.89
C CYS A 394 11.77 -4.17 13.43
N LYS A 395 12.97 -4.16 14.02
CA LYS A 395 13.62 -2.98 14.58
C LYS A 395 14.89 -2.65 13.80
N ARG A 396 15.17 -1.37 13.63
CA ARG A 396 16.37 -0.84 12.97
C ARG A 396 16.88 0.39 13.72
N ASN A 397 18.15 0.72 13.59
CA ASN A 397 18.72 1.97 14.10
C ASN A 397 17.82 3.15 13.72
N SER A 398 17.50 4.01 14.69
CA SER A 398 16.51 5.09 14.54
C SER A 398 16.90 6.08 13.43
N ARG A 399 18.17 6.50 13.38
CA ARG A 399 18.66 7.46 12.36
C ARG A 399 18.61 6.87 10.96
N ASP A 400 19.06 5.61 10.78
CA ASP A 400 19.01 4.91 9.50
C ASP A 400 17.58 4.68 9.03
N ASN A 401 16.69 4.35 9.95
CA ASN A 401 15.29 4.11 9.65
C ASN A 401 14.59 5.41 9.22
N CYS A 402 14.72 6.47 10.01
CA CYS A 402 14.11 7.78 9.72
C CYS A 402 14.67 8.38 8.43
N LEU A 403 15.98 8.32 8.20
CA LEU A 403 16.60 8.70 6.92
C LEU A 403 15.99 7.90 5.76
N SER A 404 15.89 6.58 5.92
CA SER A 404 15.33 5.72 4.87
C SER A 404 13.86 6.04 4.58
N ILE A 405 13.08 6.51 5.55
CA ILE A 405 11.71 6.99 5.34
C ILE A 405 11.77 8.32 4.57
N PHE A 406 12.52 9.29 5.06
CA PHE A 406 12.58 10.65 4.52
C PHE A 406 13.08 10.70 3.05
N LYS A 407 13.91 9.73 2.63
CA LYS A 407 14.43 9.62 1.26
C LYS A 407 13.45 9.03 0.25
N ASN A 408 12.25 8.57 0.66
CA ASN A 408 11.38 7.79 -0.20
C ASN A 408 10.05 8.48 -0.49
N TYR A 409 9.55 8.31 -1.72
CA TYR A 409 8.20 8.71 -2.12
C TYR A 409 7.21 7.59 -1.79
N PHE A 410 6.21 7.87 -0.96
CA PHE A 410 5.11 6.97 -0.61
C PHE A 410 3.81 7.45 -1.27
N SER A 411 3.11 6.57 -1.95
CA SER A 411 1.81 6.88 -2.57
C SER A 411 0.63 6.79 -1.59
N SER A 412 0.85 6.24 -0.39
CA SER A 412 -0.20 6.04 0.62
C SER A 412 -0.45 7.30 1.43
N PRO A 413 -1.70 7.80 1.53
CA PRO A 413 -2.04 8.93 2.40
C PRO A 413 -1.71 8.69 3.89
N ARG A 414 -1.66 7.44 4.33
CA ARG A 414 -1.26 7.05 5.70
C ARG A 414 0.19 7.41 6.01
N MET A 415 0.99 7.75 4.98
CA MET A 415 2.39 8.14 5.10
C MET A 415 2.63 9.63 4.91
N ASN A 416 1.59 10.48 4.97
CA ASN A 416 1.76 11.92 4.75
C ASN A 416 2.62 12.62 5.81
N TRP A 417 2.88 11.98 6.96
CA TRP A 417 3.84 12.42 7.97
C TRP A 417 5.32 12.20 7.56
N ALA A 418 5.59 11.37 6.55
CA ALA A 418 6.96 10.97 6.16
C ALA A 418 7.78 12.07 5.48
N TYR A 419 7.20 13.23 5.18
CA TYR A 419 7.78 14.27 4.34
C TYR A 419 8.26 15.51 5.11
N ASP A 420 8.29 15.45 6.44
CA ASP A 420 8.78 16.49 7.31
C ASP A 420 9.75 15.89 8.33
N GLN A 421 10.86 16.58 8.62
CA GLN A 421 11.87 16.06 9.54
C GLN A 421 11.31 15.88 10.95
N ARG A 422 10.56 16.85 11.44
CA ARG A 422 9.94 16.82 12.76
C ARG A 422 8.88 15.74 12.85
N ASP A 423 7.99 15.67 11.86
CA ASP A 423 6.91 14.69 11.84
C ASP A 423 7.44 13.24 11.82
N VAL A 424 8.53 12.97 11.07
CA VAL A 424 9.18 11.64 11.04
C VAL A 424 9.71 11.26 12.42
N SER A 425 10.40 12.16 13.11
CA SER A 425 10.92 11.87 14.45
C SER A 425 9.82 11.78 15.51
N ASP A 426 8.79 12.62 15.46
CA ASP A 426 7.63 12.56 16.36
C ASP A 426 6.85 11.25 16.18
N TYR A 427 6.68 10.78 14.93
CA TYR A 427 6.08 9.49 14.65
C TYR A 427 6.93 8.33 15.20
N TYR A 428 8.25 8.39 15.02
CA TYR A 428 9.18 7.39 15.54
C TYR A 428 9.13 7.30 17.07
N ASN A 429 9.10 8.45 17.76
CA ASN A 429 9.01 8.50 19.22
C ASN A 429 7.68 7.93 19.73
N SER A 430 6.56 8.26 19.05
CA SER A 430 5.24 7.69 19.36
C SER A 430 5.19 6.19 19.12
N TYR A 431 5.82 5.71 18.04
CA TYR A 431 5.99 4.28 17.77
C TYR A 431 6.80 3.59 18.88
N ASN A 432 7.91 4.17 19.34
CA ASN A 432 8.66 3.61 20.46
C ASN A 432 7.80 3.51 21.72
N SER A 433 7.00 4.53 22.01
CA SER A 433 6.11 4.55 23.18
C SER A 433 5.09 3.41 23.15
N ILE A 434 4.40 3.21 22.02
CA ILE A 434 3.42 2.12 21.90
C ILE A 434 4.10 0.74 21.90
N MET A 435 5.27 0.58 21.28
CA MET A 435 5.99 -0.69 21.32
C MET A 435 6.49 -1.04 22.72
N ASN A 436 7.00 -0.07 23.48
CA ASN A 436 7.37 -0.28 24.89
C ASN A 436 6.16 -0.70 25.74
N PHE A 437 4.99 -0.11 25.48
CA PHE A 437 3.73 -0.55 26.11
C PHE A 437 3.41 -2.01 25.77
N TRP A 438 3.49 -2.44 24.50
CA TRP A 438 3.23 -3.83 24.13
C TRP A 438 4.24 -4.79 24.73
N TYR A 439 5.52 -4.46 24.74
CA TYR A 439 6.54 -5.28 25.39
C TYR A 439 6.30 -5.47 26.89
N SER A 440 5.81 -4.44 27.59
CA SER A 440 5.48 -4.56 29.00
C SER A 440 4.24 -5.42 29.27
N LYS A 441 3.25 -5.42 28.34
CA LYS A 441 1.98 -6.13 28.50
C LYS A 441 2.04 -7.60 28.07
N ILE A 442 2.75 -7.92 26.99
CA ILE A 442 2.77 -9.25 26.35
C ILE A 442 4.17 -9.63 25.83
N PRO A 443 5.20 -9.63 26.67
CA PRO A 443 6.60 -9.77 26.23
C PRO A 443 6.88 -11.06 25.45
N GLN A 444 6.20 -12.16 25.77
CA GLN A 444 6.43 -13.47 25.12
C GLN A 444 5.70 -13.62 23.77
N PHE A 445 4.79 -12.71 23.45
CA PHE A 445 4.00 -12.76 22.22
C PHE A 445 4.68 -12.07 21.03
N ILE A 446 5.74 -11.31 21.28
CA ILE A 446 6.44 -10.48 20.29
C ILE A 446 7.91 -10.90 20.22
N HIS A 447 8.38 -11.28 19.04
CA HIS A 447 9.81 -11.48 18.77
C HIS A 447 10.39 -10.25 18.09
N THR A 448 11.52 -9.76 18.59
CA THR A 448 12.23 -8.63 17.97
C THR A 448 13.26 -9.14 16.98
N ALA A 449 13.10 -8.74 15.72
CA ALA A 449 14.05 -8.98 14.64
C ALA A 449 14.84 -7.69 14.38
N GLU A 450 16.07 -7.62 14.87
CA GLU A 450 16.94 -6.46 14.68
C GLU A 450 17.65 -6.55 13.33
N TYR A 451 17.45 -5.54 12.48
CA TYR A 451 17.98 -5.50 11.12
C TYR A 451 19.51 -5.67 11.09
N GLU A 452 20.21 -4.96 11.96
CA GLU A 452 21.66 -4.99 12.05
C GLU A 452 22.19 -6.38 12.43
N LYS A 453 21.47 -7.10 13.31
CA LYS A 453 21.82 -8.49 13.68
C LYS A 453 21.57 -9.46 12.53
N ILE A 454 20.48 -9.29 11.79
CA ILE A 454 20.22 -10.10 10.58
C ILE A 454 21.30 -9.88 9.54
N VAL A 455 21.82 -8.65 9.41
CA VAL A 455 22.90 -8.32 8.49
C VAL A 455 24.22 -8.93 8.92
N SER A 456 24.55 -8.88 10.21
CA SER A 456 25.84 -9.36 10.74
C SER A 456 25.89 -10.88 10.95
N ASP A 457 24.79 -11.51 11.38
CA ASP A 457 24.72 -12.95 11.68
C ASP A 457 23.43 -13.59 11.15
N LYS A 458 23.29 -13.55 9.83
CA LYS A 458 22.11 -13.99 9.11
C LYS A 458 21.61 -15.38 9.52
N LYS A 459 22.52 -16.37 9.60
CA LYS A 459 22.15 -17.77 9.83
C LYS A 459 21.54 -17.98 11.21
N ASN A 460 22.15 -17.42 12.25
CA ASN A 460 21.66 -17.59 13.62
C ASN A 460 20.38 -16.79 13.86
N GLU A 461 20.26 -15.58 13.29
CA GLU A 461 19.04 -14.79 13.41
C GLU A 461 17.86 -15.46 12.68
N ILE A 462 18.07 -16.05 11.51
CA ILE A 462 17.03 -16.84 10.81
C ILE A 462 16.61 -18.06 11.64
N LYS A 463 17.56 -18.77 12.30
CA LYS A 463 17.21 -19.88 13.20
C LYS A 463 16.30 -19.43 14.35
N LYS A 464 16.59 -18.27 14.96
CA LYS A 464 15.76 -17.71 16.03
C LYS A 464 14.36 -17.35 15.51
N LEU A 465 14.26 -16.74 14.34
CA LEU A 465 12.99 -16.39 13.69
C LEU A 465 12.14 -17.64 13.44
N LEU A 466 12.70 -18.66 12.80
CA LEU A 466 11.98 -19.89 12.50
C LEU A 466 11.54 -20.62 13.78
N LYS A 467 12.42 -20.73 14.78
CA LYS A 467 12.09 -21.31 16.08
C LYS A 467 10.92 -20.58 16.77
N PHE A 468 10.91 -19.24 16.75
CA PHE A 468 9.81 -18.46 17.31
C PHE A 468 8.50 -18.68 16.55
N CYS A 469 8.55 -18.91 15.24
CA CYS A 469 7.39 -19.18 14.40
C CYS A 469 6.91 -20.63 14.45
N ASP A 470 7.52 -21.50 15.26
CA ASP A 470 7.27 -22.96 15.30
C ASP A 470 7.53 -23.63 13.94
N LEU A 471 8.57 -23.16 13.22
CA LEU A 471 9.00 -23.66 11.93
C LEU A 471 10.33 -24.41 12.06
N GLU A 472 10.41 -25.54 11.36
CA GLU A 472 11.67 -26.26 11.21
C GLU A 472 12.67 -25.48 10.33
N TRP A 473 13.94 -25.89 10.37
CA TRP A 473 14.95 -25.28 9.53
C TRP A 473 14.70 -25.57 8.04
N ASP A 474 14.78 -24.54 7.19
CA ASP A 474 14.67 -24.64 5.74
C ASP A 474 15.77 -23.77 5.10
N ASP A 475 16.68 -24.39 4.34
CA ASP A 475 17.81 -23.69 3.68
C ASP A 475 17.37 -22.62 2.67
N ASN A 476 16.15 -22.71 2.13
CA ASN A 476 15.60 -21.70 1.26
C ASN A 476 15.51 -20.33 1.94
N CYS A 477 15.35 -20.28 3.26
CA CYS A 477 15.32 -19.04 4.03
C CYS A 477 16.67 -18.28 3.98
N LEU A 478 17.80 -18.99 3.80
CA LEU A 478 19.10 -18.33 3.54
C LEU A 478 19.21 -17.72 2.15
N SER A 479 18.45 -18.22 1.19
CA SER A 479 18.50 -17.81 -0.21
C SER A 479 17.25 -17.04 -0.66
N HIS A 480 16.61 -16.29 0.26
CA HIS A 480 15.35 -15.56 0.04
C HIS A 480 15.35 -14.70 -1.24
N HIS A 481 16.49 -14.13 -1.63
CA HIS A 481 16.65 -13.32 -2.85
C HIS A 481 16.42 -14.11 -4.15
N LYS A 482 16.49 -15.45 -4.10
CA LYS A 482 16.17 -16.34 -5.24
C LYS A 482 14.67 -16.64 -5.35
N ASN A 483 13.86 -16.26 -4.36
CA ASN A 483 12.42 -16.46 -4.37
C ASN A 483 11.75 -15.43 -5.31
N THR A 484 11.45 -15.81 -6.54
CA THR A 484 10.74 -14.98 -7.52
C THR A 484 9.21 -15.17 -7.50
N LYS A 485 8.71 -16.16 -6.75
CA LYS A 485 7.29 -16.52 -6.72
C LYS A 485 6.44 -15.60 -5.85
N THR A 486 7.05 -14.95 -4.85
CA THR A 486 6.34 -14.04 -3.95
C THR A 486 6.50 -12.61 -4.45
N PRO A 487 5.41 -11.94 -4.89
CA PRO A 487 5.50 -10.56 -5.35
C PRO A 487 5.86 -9.62 -4.21
N ILE A 488 6.70 -8.62 -4.49
CA ILE A 488 7.06 -7.57 -3.53
C ILE A 488 6.47 -6.25 -4.03
N ARG A 489 5.52 -5.70 -3.30
CA ARG A 489 4.80 -4.45 -3.65
C ARG A 489 5.09 -3.33 -2.66
N THR A 490 6.35 -3.11 -2.37
CA THR A 490 6.80 -2.09 -1.42
C THR A 490 7.92 -1.25 -2.01
N VAL A 491 8.18 -0.10 -1.43
CA VAL A 491 9.33 0.76 -1.79
C VAL A 491 10.68 0.03 -1.65
N SER A 492 10.70 -1.14 -0.96
CA SER A 492 11.90 -1.95 -0.72
C SER A 492 12.14 -3.04 -1.78
N ILE A 493 11.44 -3.05 -2.91
CA ILE A 493 11.49 -4.12 -3.92
C ILE A 493 12.93 -4.49 -4.30
N ALA A 494 13.68 -3.51 -4.82
CA ALA A 494 15.04 -3.73 -5.30
C ALA A 494 15.98 -4.24 -4.20
N GLN A 495 15.80 -3.77 -2.98
CA GLN A 495 16.62 -4.15 -1.83
C GLN A 495 16.31 -5.57 -1.33
N ALA A 496 15.04 -5.95 -1.27
CA ALA A 496 14.62 -7.26 -0.77
C ALA A 496 14.92 -8.40 -1.76
N ARG A 497 15.22 -8.10 -3.02
CA ARG A 497 15.63 -9.06 -4.06
C ARG A 497 17.14 -9.27 -4.13
N GLN A 498 17.91 -8.57 -3.32
CA GLN A 498 19.37 -8.75 -3.24
C GLN A 498 19.75 -9.63 -2.05
N PRO A 499 20.92 -10.27 -2.08
CA PRO A 499 21.50 -10.84 -0.87
C PRO A 499 21.58 -9.78 0.23
N VAL A 500 21.52 -10.20 1.48
CA VAL A 500 21.66 -9.27 2.61
C VAL A 500 22.99 -8.52 2.51
N TYR A 501 22.96 -7.20 2.61
CA TYR A 501 24.12 -6.31 2.45
C TYR A 501 24.21 -5.33 3.64
N SER A 502 25.45 -4.89 3.95
CA SER A 502 25.74 -4.02 5.10
C SER A 502 25.75 -2.52 4.79
N SER A 503 25.74 -2.13 3.50
CA SER A 503 25.94 -0.72 3.10
C SER A 503 24.83 0.24 3.53
N SER A 504 23.74 -0.28 4.09
CA SER A 504 22.64 0.52 4.65
C SER A 504 22.70 0.68 6.17
N VAL A 505 23.68 0.05 6.82
CA VAL A 505 23.95 0.19 8.27
C VAL A 505 24.81 1.45 8.45
N ASN A 506 24.46 2.28 9.43
CA ASN A 506 25.08 3.58 9.74
C ASN A 506 25.01 4.60 8.58
N SER A 507 24.06 4.42 7.65
CA SER A 507 23.88 5.36 6.54
C SER A 507 23.43 6.75 7.00
N GLY A 508 22.81 6.85 8.18
CA GLY A 508 22.41 8.10 8.82
C GLY A 508 23.57 9.05 9.10
N ASP A 509 24.76 8.52 9.38
CA ASP A 509 25.92 9.33 9.73
C ASP A 509 26.36 10.26 8.58
N ASN A 510 26.18 9.84 7.34
CA ASN A 510 26.49 10.67 6.16
C ASN A 510 25.57 11.88 6.01
N TYR A 511 24.41 11.86 6.65
CA TYR A 511 23.37 12.91 6.55
C TYR A 511 23.19 13.70 7.85
N LYS A 512 24.02 13.46 8.88
CA LYS A 512 23.83 14.03 10.22
C LYS A 512 23.78 15.56 10.24
N ASP A 513 24.59 16.22 9.41
CA ASP A 513 24.66 17.68 9.39
C ASP A 513 23.49 18.33 8.67
N TYR A 514 22.82 17.59 7.80
CA TYR A 514 21.65 18.04 7.01
C TYR A 514 20.31 17.75 7.67
N LEU A 515 20.26 16.77 8.57
CA LEU A 515 19.02 16.26 9.20
C LEU A 515 19.04 16.40 10.73
N LYS A 516 19.66 17.47 11.22
CA LYS A 516 19.77 17.75 12.67
C LYS A 516 18.41 17.80 13.35
N GLU A 517 17.44 18.54 12.77
CA GLU A 517 16.09 18.65 13.33
C GLU A 517 15.44 17.28 13.57
N MET A 518 15.59 16.35 12.63
CA MET A 518 15.06 14.99 12.76
C MET A 518 15.84 14.16 13.79
N PHE A 519 17.18 14.19 13.73
CA PHE A 519 18.01 13.30 14.52
C PHE A 519 18.15 13.71 15.98
N ASP A 520 18.16 15.01 16.26
CA ASP A 520 18.24 15.53 17.63
C ASP A 520 16.92 15.38 18.40
N ASN A 521 15.80 15.21 17.67
CA ASN A 521 14.48 14.97 18.26
C ASN A 521 14.20 13.47 18.53
N LEU A 522 15.06 12.54 18.10
CA LEU A 522 14.89 11.10 18.36
C LEU A 522 15.22 10.75 19.82
N ILE A 523 14.30 10.04 20.50
CA ILE A 523 14.42 9.61 21.90
C ILE A 523 14.81 8.13 21.96
#